data_e1380edc5b010ea48a9463da3b9efa96
#
_entry.id   e1380edc5b010ea48a9463da3b9efa96
#
_cell.length_a   1.000
_cell.length_b   1.000
_cell.length_c   1.000
_cell.angle_alpha   90.00
_cell.angle_beta   90.00
_cell.angle_gamma   90.00
#
_symmetry.space_group_name_H-M   'P 1'
#
loop_
_entity.id
_entity.type
_entity.pdbx_description
1 polymer ?
#
loop_
_entity_poly.entity_id
_entity_poly.type
_entity_poly.pdbx_seq_one_letter_code
_entity_poly.pdbx_strand_id
1 'polypeptide(L)'
;MGKAISGKAVREMRERERKAHHLEKKIKVASRLTHLNYLIVCEGEKTEPNYFKALVKGRNSQVLTATIEGEGANTKSLIDIAIRKRTLSPIHFDVTWAVFDKDDFVDFNEAIEHAKSNGVNPAWSNEAFELWYYLHFQFLDTQVNRHQYIEMLTREIRKVCPLFEYKKNDEGMYQLLSEIGNQEQAIKSAKALESRYKDADYATHKPSTTVYRLVEELNNPENVIERINSLSK
;
A
#
# COMPACT_ATOMS: atom_id res chain seq x y z
N MET A 1 39.54 -51.26 -0.17
CA MET A 1 38.34 -52.00 -0.58
C MET A 1 37.13 -51.37 0.08
N GLY A 2 36.31 -50.63 -0.69
CA GLY A 2 35.07 -50.04 -0.17
C GLY A 2 33.99 -51.12 0.03
N LYS A 3 33.39 -51.16 1.21
CA LYS A 3 32.25 -52.05 1.47
C LYS A 3 31.06 -51.68 0.61
N ALA A 4 30.58 -52.58 -0.21
CA ALA A 4 29.34 -52.40 -0.97
C ALA A 4 28.17 -52.19 -0.02
N ILE A 5 27.38 -51.12 -0.23
CA ILE A 5 26.16 -50.81 0.54
C ILE A 5 25.14 -51.95 0.27
N SER A 6 24.57 -52.55 1.31
CA SER A 6 23.61 -53.63 1.15
C SER A 6 22.33 -53.11 0.44
N GLY A 7 21.72 -53.98 -0.40
CA GLY A 7 20.47 -53.62 -1.10
C GLY A 7 19.34 -53.20 -0.18
N LYS A 8 19.35 -53.62 1.09
CA LYS A 8 18.43 -53.21 2.14
C LYS A 8 18.66 -51.75 2.53
N ALA A 9 19.91 -51.33 2.74
CA ALA A 9 20.26 -49.97 3.08
C ALA A 9 19.92 -48.95 1.94
N VAL A 10 20.08 -49.39 0.69
CA VAL A 10 19.69 -48.56 -0.49
C VAL A 10 18.16 -48.38 -0.56
N ARG A 11 17.37 -49.43 -0.22
CA ARG A 11 15.89 -49.33 -0.15
C ARG A 11 15.43 -48.38 0.96
N GLU A 12 16.01 -48.50 2.15
CA GLU A 12 15.67 -47.64 3.30
C GLU A 12 16.01 -46.15 3.01
N MET A 13 17.12 -45.88 2.33
CA MET A 13 17.52 -44.55 1.92
C MET A 13 16.52 -43.92 0.93
N ARG A 14 16.11 -44.68 -0.09
CA ARG A 14 15.10 -44.25 -1.06
C ARG A 14 13.72 -44.02 -0.43
N GLU A 15 13.36 -44.79 0.56
CA GLU A 15 12.09 -44.61 1.27
C GLU A 15 12.13 -43.37 2.17
N ARG A 16 13.27 -43.08 2.82
CA ARG A 16 13.47 -41.80 3.57
C ARG A 16 13.42 -40.59 2.67
N GLU A 17 14.07 -40.64 1.49
CA GLU A 17 14.02 -39.55 0.50
C GLU A 17 12.61 -39.34 -0.01
N ARG A 18 11.84 -40.39 -0.31
CA ARG A 18 10.43 -40.30 -0.70
C ARG A 18 9.56 -39.65 0.40
N LYS A 19 9.76 -40.07 1.67
CA LYS A 19 9.03 -39.51 2.83
C LYS A 19 9.42 -38.03 3.03
N ALA A 20 10.69 -37.68 2.93
CA ALA A 20 11.16 -36.30 3.02
C ALA A 20 10.57 -35.43 1.90
N HIS A 21 10.62 -35.88 0.64
CA HIS A 21 10.03 -35.18 -0.49
C HIS A 21 8.50 -35.05 -0.38
N HIS A 22 7.81 -36.06 0.15
CA HIS A 22 6.38 -36.00 0.40
C HIS A 22 6.03 -35.05 1.56
N LEU A 23 6.89 -34.98 2.58
CA LEU A 23 6.76 -34.03 3.69
C LEU A 23 6.99 -32.60 3.22
N GLU A 24 8.04 -32.36 2.42
CA GLU A 24 8.30 -31.06 1.79
C GLU A 24 7.14 -30.61 0.90
N LYS A 25 6.55 -31.52 0.13
CA LYS A 25 5.38 -31.24 -0.70
C LYS A 25 4.14 -30.94 0.14
N LYS A 26 3.92 -31.65 1.26
CA LYS A 26 2.86 -31.34 2.23
C LYS A 26 3.08 -30.00 2.93
N ILE A 27 4.31 -29.67 3.31
CA ILE A 27 4.67 -28.38 3.91
C ILE A 27 4.43 -27.24 2.89
N LYS A 28 4.83 -27.42 1.63
CA LYS A 28 4.51 -26.44 0.56
C LYS A 28 3.02 -26.27 0.31
N VAL A 29 2.22 -27.35 0.40
CA VAL A 29 0.74 -27.28 0.28
C VAL A 29 0.09 -26.65 1.53
N ALA A 30 0.71 -26.82 2.72
CA ALA A 30 0.22 -26.26 3.98
C ALA A 30 0.58 -24.76 4.18
N SER A 31 1.43 -24.19 3.32
CA SER A 31 1.89 -22.79 3.44
C SER A 31 1.26 -21.85 2.43
N ARG A 32 0.06 -22.16 1.92
CA ARG A 32 -0.66 -21.22 1.07
C ARG A 32 -1.11 -20.03 1.92
N LEU A 33 -0.69 -18.84 1.52
CA LEU A 33 -1.07 -17.62 2.20
C LEU A 33 -2.60 -17.47 2.14
N THR A 34 -3.22 -17.22 3.28
CA THR A 34 -4.68 -16.98 3.40
C THR A 34 -4.98 -15.69 4.13
N HIS A 35 -3.97 -15.07 4.73
CA HIS A 35 -4.05 -13.84 5.48
C HIS A 35 -2.87 -12.93 5.11
N LEU A 36 -3.10 -11.63 5.06
CA LEU A 36 -2.09 -10.61 4.76
C LEU A 36 -1.83 -9.71 5.96
N ASN A 37 -0.55 -9.56 6.31
CA ASN A 37 -0.09 -8.55 7.24
C ASN A 37 0.51 -7.38 6.45
N TYR A 38 -0.16 -6.23 6.51
CA TYR A 38 0.32 -4.99 5.91
C TYR A 38 1.08 -4.14 6.91
N LEU A 39 2.20 -3.56 6.47
CA LEU A 39 2.83 -2.41 7.10
C LEU A 39 2.60 -1.20 6.20
N ILE A 40 1.96 -0.16 6.71
CA ILE A 40 1.70 1.10 6.01
C ILE A 40 2.33 2.21 6.83
N VAL A 41 3.37 2.84 6.30
CA VAL A 41 4.10 3.94 6.96
C VAL A 41 3.79 5.21 6.21
N CYS A 42 3.22 6.19 6.90
CA CYS A 42 2.78 7.46 6.33
C CYS A 42 3.71 8.59 6.76
N GLU A 43 3.96 9.54 5.86
CA GLU A 43 4.73 10.74 6.13
C GLU A 43 4.04 11.64 7.16
N GLY A 44 2.75 11.89 6.95
CA GLY A 44 1.93 12.65 7.91
C GLY A 44 1.62 11.83 9.15
N GLU A 45 1.58 12.51 10.29
CA GLU A 45 1.30 11.87 11.58
C GLU A 45 -0.16 11.42 11.74
N LYS A 46 -1.09 12.07 11.05
CA LYS A 46 -2.55 11.87 11.28
C LYS A 46 -3.40 11.75 10.03
N THR A 47 -3.26 12.63 9.05
CA THR A 47 -4.18 12.71 7.89
C THR A 47 -4.28 11.37 7.17
N GLU A 48 -3.17 10.87 6.65
CA GLU A 48 -3.10 9.62 5.91
C GLU A 48 -3.35 8.41 6.83
N PRO A 49 -2.72 8.33 8.04
CA PRO A 49 -3.00 7.22 8.96
C PRO A 49 -4.48 7.13 9.36
N ASN A 50 -5.15 8.25 9.64
CA ASN A 50 -6.56 8.28 10.01
C ASN A 50 -7.43 7.73 8.87
N TYR A 51 -7.15 8.17 7.63
CA TYR A 51 -7.85 7.67 6.44
C TYR A 51 -7.72 6.16 6.30
N PHE A 52 -6.49 5.63 6.31
CA PHE A 52 -6.27 4.19 6.12
C PHE A 52 -6.77 3.34 7.30
N LYS A 53 -6.62 3.81 8.54
CA LYS A 53 -7.19 3.13 9.72
C LYS A 53 -8.71 3.00 9.61
N ALA A 54 -9.38 4.06 9.18
CA ALA A 54 -10.83 4.04 8.99
C ALA A 54 -11.23 3.13 7.81
N LEU A 55 -10.49 3.15 6.70
CA LEU A 55 -10.72 2.28 5.55
C LEU A 55 -10.62 0.80 5.91
N VAL A 56 -9.61 0.39 6.71
CA VAL A 56 -9.42 -1.03 7.05
C VAL A 56 -10.33 -1.49 8.18
N LYS A 57 -10.85 -0.60 9.01
CA LYS A 57 -11.70 -0.93 10.18
C LYS A 57 -12.94 -1.76 9.82
N GLY A 58 -13.49 -1.57 8.64
CA GLY A 58 -14.64 -2.33 8.14
C GLY A 58 -14.29 -3.60 7.36
N ARG A 59 -13.00 -3.97 7.26
CA ARG A 59 -12.55 -5.11 6.46
C ARG A 59 -12.51 -6.41 7.27
N ASN A 60 -12.52 -7.52 6.56
CA ASN A 60 -12.46 -8.84 7.19
C ASN A 60 -11.08 -9.09 7.81
N SER A 61 -10.98 -9.03 9.13
CA SER A 61 -9.75 -9.26 9.88
C SER A 61 -9.19 -10.69 9.75
N GLN A 62 -9.96 -11.63 9.21
CA GLN A 62 -9.47 -12.98 8.91
C GLN A 62 -8.60 -13.02 7.63
N VAL A 63 -8.73 -12.02 6.77
CA VAL A 63 -7.99 -11.93 5.49
C VAL A 63 -6.90 -10.87 5.54
N LEU A 64 -7.10 -9.80 6.31
CA LEU A 64 -6.24 -8.62 6.33
C LEU A 64 -6.02 -8.10 7.74
N THR A 65 -4.77 -7.88 8.10
CA THR A 65 -4.36 -7.04 9.24
C THR A 65 -3.42 -5.94 8.74
N ALA A 66 -3.59 -4.71 9.20
CA ALA A 66 -2.73 -3.60 8.82
C ALA A 66 -2.18 -2.87 10.05
N THR A 67 -0.85 -2.76 10.13
CA THR A 67 -0.14 -1.86 11.02
C THR A 67 0.07 -0.54 10.29
N ILE A 68 -0.52 0.55 10.79
CA ILE A 68 -0.54 1.86 10.12
C ILE A 68 0.04 2.90 11.07
N GLU A 69 1.13 3.54 10.66
CA GLU A 69 1.90 4.47 11.47
C GLU A 69 2.18 5.77 10.70
N GLY A 70 2.10 6.89 11.40
CA GLY A 70 2.50 8.21 10.89
C GLY A 70 3.78 8.65 11.58
N GLU A 71 4.78 9.08 10.82
CA GLU A 71 6.15 9.29 11.30
C GLU A 71 6.55 10.76 11.45
N GLY A 72 5.89 11.68 10.74
CA GLY A 72 6.33 13.09 10.71
C GLY A 72 7.74 13.25 10.09
N ALA A 73 8.17 12.29 9.27
CA ALA A 73 9.50 12.22 8.69
C ALA A 73 9.47 12.73 7.24
N ASN A 74 10.64 13.17 6.73
CA ASN A 74 10.76 13.49 5.31
C ASN A 74 10.75 12.22 4.44
N THR A 75 10.43 12.37 3.16
CA THR A 75 10.15 11.28 2.21
C THR A 75 11.25 10.20 2.16
N LYS A 76 12.53 10.58 2.06
CA LYS A 76 13.63 9.61 1.99
C LYS A 76 13.81 8.85 3.30
N SER A 77 13.78 9.57 4.42
CA SER A 77 13.85 8.96 5.75
C SER A 77 12.67 8.04 6.03
N LEU A 78 11.48 8.34 5.47
CA LEU A 78 10.30 7.51 5.59
C LEU A 78 10.51 6.11 5.01
N ILE A 79 11.14 6.02 3.83
CA ILE A 79 11.42 4.72 3.20
C ILE A 79 12.36 3.89 4.07
N ASP A 80 13.44 4.50 4.59
CA ASP A 80 14.36 3.81 5.49
C ASP A 80 13.70 3.37 6.79
N ILE A 81 12.77 4.18 7.32
CA ILE A 81 11.94 3.82 8.48
C ILE A 81 11.06 2.62 8.16
N ALA A 82 10.39 2.59 7.01
CA ALA A 82 9.56 1.48 6.59
C ALA A 82 10.36 0.17 6.45
N ILE A 83 11.53 0.23 5.81
CA ILE A 83 12.45 -0.91 5.68
C ILE A 83 12.88 -1.41 7.06
N ARG A 84 13.32 -0.51 7.95
CA ARG A 84 13.75 -0.85 9.30
C ARG A 84 12.63 -1.46 10.13
N LYS A 85 11.43 -0.86 10.12
CA LYS A 85 10.27 -1.39 10.85
C LYS A 85 9.91 -2.80 10.36
N ARG A 86 9.85 -3.01 9.05
CA ARG A 86 9.62 -4.34 8.48
C ARG A 86 10.67 -5.35 8.93
N THR A 87 11.95 -4.97 8.93
CA THR A 87 13.07 -5.88 9.24
C THR A 87 13.18 -6.22 10.72
N LEU A 88 12.91 -5.24 11.61
CA LEU A 88 13.05 -5.41 13.05
C LEU A 88 11.77 -5.87 13.74
N SER A 89 10.65 -5.92 13.03
CA SER A 89 9.38 -6.36 13.59
C SER A 89 9.39 -7.84 13.95
N PRO A 90 8.82 -8.22 15.11
CA PRO A 90 8.55 -9.63 15.43
C PRO A 90 7.41 -10.21 14.56
N ILE A 91 6.60 -9.35 13.92
CA ILE A 91 5.54 -9.74 13.00
C ILE A 91 6.11 -9.74 11.59
N HIS A 92 5.88 -10.82 10.83
CA HIS A 92 6.17 -10.84 9.40
C HIS A 92 5.13 -10.01 8.65
N PHE A 93 5.59 -9.03 7.86
CA PHE A 93 4.74 -8.26 6.96
C PHE A 93 4.87 -8.80 5.54
N ASP A 94 3.74 -9.19 4.95
CA ASP A 94 3.67 -9.72 3.58
C ASP A 94 3.75 -8.59 2.55
N VAL A 95 3.22 -7.40 2.90
CA VAL A 95 3.18 -6.23 2.04
C VAL A 95 3.57 -4.99 2.84
N THR A 96 4.44 -4.17 2.27
CA THR A 96 4.87 -2.89 2.89
C THR A 96 4.59 -1.74 1.94
N TRP A 97 3.95 -0.69 2.45
CA TRP A 97 3.66 0.55 1.76
C TRP A 97 4.26 1.75 2.48
N ALA A 98 4.74 2.72 1.70
CA ALA A 98 5.07 4.06 2.17
C ALA A 98 4.15 5.06 1.49
N VAL A 99 3.50 5.93 2.28
CA VAL A 99 2.54 6.94 1.81
C VAL A 99 3.13 8.32 2.08
N PHE A 100 3.27 9.15 1.03
CA PHE A 100 3.93 10.45 1.12
C PHE A 100 3.49 11.40 0.03
N ASP A 101 3.73 12.69 0.28
CA ASP A 101 3.45 13.78 -0.66
C ASP A 101 4.73 14.25 -1.36
N LYS A 102 4.58 14.90 -2.52
CA LYS A 102 5.73 15.48 -3.23
C LYS A 102 6.37 16.61 -2.44
N ASP A 103 5.60 17.46 -1.79
CA ASP A 103 6.07 18.67 -1.11
C ASP A 103 7.25 19.38 -1.85
N ASP A 104 8.12 20.07 -1.13
CA ASP A 104 9.29 20.75 -1.67
C ASP A 104 10.55 19.86 -1.75
N PHE A 105 10.41 18.54 -1.54
CA PHE A 105 11.55 17.60 -1.54
C PHE A 105 12.11 17.40 -2.95
N VAL A 106 13.44 17.59 -3.06
CA VAL A 106 14.17 17.47 -4.33
C VAL A 106 14.47 16.01 -4.70
N ASP A 107 14.53 15.09 -3.74
CA ASP A 107 14.88 13.68 -3.88
C ASP A 107 13.65 12.75 -4.01
N PHE A 108 12.53 13.28 -4.48
CA PHE A 108 11.26 12.55 -4.61
C PHE A 108 11.36 11.35 -5.55
N ASN A 109 11.99 11.52 -6.72
CA ASN A 109 12.17 10.44 -7.69
C ASN A 109 13.06 9.34 -7.12
N GLU A 110 14.18 9.72 -6.48
CA GLU A 110 15.11 8.79 -5.85
C GLU A 110 14.43 8.01 -4.71
N ALA A 111 13.56 8.67 -3.93
CA ALA A 111 12.82 7.99 -2.86
C ALA A 111 11.86 6.93 -3.41
N ILE A 112 11.16 7.22 -4.52
CA ILE A 112 10.28 6.26 -5.19
C ILE A 112 11.08 5.03 -5.68
N GLU A 113 12.20 5.26 -6.34
CA GLU A 113 13.04 4.17 -6.85
C GLU A 113 13.72 3.39 -5.71
N HIS A 114 14.13 4.08 -4.63
CA HIS A 114 14.65 3.45 -3.43
C HIS A 114 13.59 2.54 -2.76
N ALA A 115 12.35 3.00 -2.66
CA ALA A 115 11.24 2.20 -2.14
C ALA A 115 11.04 0.92 -2.97
N LYS A 116 10.90 1.04 -4.28
CA LYS A 116 10.70 -0.09 -5.21
C LYS A 116 11.83 -1.10 -5.13
N SER A 117 13.09 -0.63 -5.13
CA SER A 117 14.28 -1.48 -5.07
C SER A 117 14.41 -2.27 -3.77
N ASN A 118 13.75 -1.81 -2.70
CA ASN A 118 13.73 -2.46 -1.39
C ASN A 118 12.42 -3.19 -1.08
N GLY A 119 11.54 -3.38 -2.07
CA GLY A 119 10.26 -4.07 -1.90
C GLY A 119 9.28 -3.31 -0.99
N VAL A 120 9.36 -1.97 -0.99
CA VAL A 120 8.38 -1.08 -0.40
C VAL A 120 7.57 -0.46 -1.53
N ASN A 121 6.25 -0.59 -1.49
CA ASN A 121 5.38 -0.01 -2.50
C ASN A 121 5.17 1.48 -2.20
N PRO A 122 5.48 2.40 -3.11
CA PRO A 122 5.22 3.83 -2.92
C PRO A 122 3.78 4.18 -3.28
N ALA A 123 3.08 4.86 -2.37
CA ALA A 123 1.80 5.52 -2.61
C ALA A 123 1.98 7.02 -2.40
N TRP A 124 2.01 7.79 -3.46
CA TRP A 124 2.34 9.20 -3.39
C TRP A 124 1.29 10.09 -4.05
N SER A 125 1.27 11.36 -3.66
CA SER A 125 0.46 12.41 -4.28
C SER A 125 1.34 13.63 -4.64
N ASN A 126 1.10 14.19 -5.81
CA ASN A 126 1.72 15.43 -6.25
C ASN A 126 0.62 16.47 -6.52
N GLU A 127 0.42 17.42 -5.65
CA GLU A 127 1.33 17.92 -4.60
C GLU A 127 0.98 17.39 -3.19
N ALA A 128 -0.27 17.01 -2.92
CA ALA A 128 -0.78 16.75 -1.59
C ALA A 128 -1.85 15.65 -1.57
N PHE A 129 -2.00 14.98 -0.43
CA PHE A 129 -2.98 13.91 -0.22
C PHE A 129 -4.44 14.38 -0.42
N GLU A 130 -4.70 15.67 -0.28
CA GLU A 130 -5.99 16.28 -0.56
C GLU A 130 -6.44 16.14 -2.02
N LEU A 131 -5.51 15.92 -2.97
CA LEU A 131 -5.86 15.52 -4.34
C LEU A 131 -6.69 14.23 -4.34
N TRP A 132 -6.25 13.20 -3.56
CA TRP A 132 -6.98 11.95 -3.43
C TRP A 132 -8.40 12.19 -2.91
N TYR A 133 -8.58 13.03 -1.91
CA TYR A 133 -9.90 13.41 -1.37
C TYR A 133 -10.77 14.09 -2.42
N TYR A 134 -10.20 15.04 -3.16
CA TYR A 134 -10.93 15.80 -4.18
C TYR A 134 -11.44 14.92 -5.33
N LEU A 135 -10.66 13.93 -5.73
CA LEU A 135 -11.04 13.01 -6.81
C LEU A 135 -12.29 12.16 -6.52
N HIS A 136 -12.74 12.10 -5.25
CA HIS A 136 -14.02 11.50 -4.89
C HIS A 136 -15.24 12.30 -5.38
N PHE A 137 -15.03 13.56 -5.74
CA PHE A 137 -16.10 14.47 -6.18
C PHE A 137 -15.96 14.86 -7.64
N GLN A 138 -14.77 15.24 -8.05
CA GLN A 138 -14.52 15.80 -9.39
C GLN A 138 -13.17 15.33 -9.93
N PHE A 139 -13.11 15.20 -11.27
CA PHE A 139 -11.86 15.04 -11.97
C PHE A 139 -11.12 16.38 -12.04
N LEU A 140 -9.82 16.38 -11.80
CA LEU A 140 -8.98 17.57 -11.90
C LEU A 140 -7.69 17.21 -12.64
N ASP A 141 -7.43 17.89 -13.75
CA ASP A 141 -6.24 17.71 -14.57
C ASP A 141 -5.35 18.96 -14.67
N THR A 142 -5.68 19.95 -13.86
CA THR A 142 -4.96 21.23 -13.80
C THR A 142 -4.08 21.24 -12.54
N GLN A 143 -2.85 21.72 -12.70
CA GLN A 143 -1.93 21.92 -11.59
C GLN A 143 -2.47 22.98 -10.64
N VAL A 144 -2.60 22.62 -9.38
CA VAL A 144 -2.98 23.53 -8.29
C VAL A 144 -2.09 23.25 -7.07
N ASN A 145 -2.01 24.21 -6.16
CA ASN A 145 -1.26 24.06 -4.91
C ASN A 145 -2.15 23.45 -3.80
N ARG A 146 -1.54 23.06 -2.68
CA ARG A 146 -2.22 22.44 -1.53
C ARG A 146 -3.40 23.30 -1.02
N HIS A 147 -3.25 24.61 -0.92
CA HIS A 147 -4.33 25.49 -0.46
C HIS A 147 -5.54 25.44 -1.39
N GLN A 148 -5.29 25.45 -2.68
CA GLN A 148 -6.34 25.35 -3.69
C GLN A 148 -7.07 23.99 -3.62
N TYR A 149 -6.35 22.88 -3.38
CA TYR A 149 -7.01 21.59 -3.13
C TYR A 149 -7.98 21.68 -1.96
N ILE A 150 -7.55 22.25 -0.82
CA ILE A 150 -8.38 22.38 0.38
C ILE A 150 -9.61 23.26 0.10
N GLU A 151 -9.45 24.39 -0.60
CA GLU A 151 -10.57 25.27 -0.96
C GLU A 151 -11.58 24.56 -1.88
N MET A 152 -11.07 23.87 -2.91
CA MET A 152 -11.90 23.14 -3.87
C MET A 152 -12.64 21.98 -3.18
N LEU A 153 -11.95 21.20 -2.36
CA LEU A 153 -12.53 20.11 -1.56
C LEU A 153 -13.63 20.63 -0.62
N THR A 154 -13.32 21.70 0.11
CA THR A 154 -14.29 22.34 1.02
C THR A 154 -15.54 22.79 0.27
N ARG A 155 -15.39 23.37 -0.92
CA ARG A 155 -16.51 23.79 -1.75
C ARG A 155 -17.38 22.61 -2.21
N GLU A 156 -16.77 21.49 -2.62
CA GLU A 156 -17.52 20.30 -3.01
C GLU A 156 -18.30 19.72 -1.84
N ILE A 157 -17.66 19.56 -0.67
CA ILE A 157 -18.31 19.02 0.53
C ILE A 157 -19.44 19.94 1.01
N ARG A 158 -19.28 21.27 0.93
CA ARG A 158 -20.32 22.23 1.34
C ARG A 158 -21.60 22.19 0.50
N LYS A 159 -21.59 21.58 -0.67
CA LYS A 159 -22.81 21.35 -1.47
C LYS A 159 -23.79 20.43 -0.73
N VAL A 160 -23.28 19.53 0.11
CA VAL A 160 -24.07 18.56 0.91
C VAL A 160 -24.03 18.91 2.39
N CYS A 161 -22.90 19.36 2.91
CA CYS A 161 -22.67 19.73 4.30
C CYS A 161 -22.30 21.23 4.41
N PRO A 162 -23.26 22.17 4.41
CA PRO A 162 -22.99 23.62 4.26
C PRO A 162 -22.07 24.21 5.33
N LEU A 163 -22.03 23.63 6.53
CA LEU A 163 -21.22 24.09 7.66
C LEU A 163 -19.85 23.39 7.74
N PHE A 164 -19.49 22.59 6.74
CA PHE A 164 -18.21 21.88 6.76
C PHE A 164 -17.03 22.87 6.75
N GLU A 165 -16.05 22.60 7.62
CA GLU A 165 -14.75 23.25 7.66
C GLU A 165 -13.66 22.17 7.59
N TYR A 166 -12.74 22.29 6.63
CA TYR A 166 -11.63 21.35 6.49
C TYR A 166 -10.69 21.46 7.69
N LYS A 167 -10.40 20.31 8.32
CA LYS A 167 -9.38 20.19 9.38
C LYS A 167 -8.38 19.12 8.98
N LYS A 168 -7.10 19.49 8.89
CA LYS A 168 -6.00 18.62 8.39
C LYS A 168 -5.96 17.24 9.08
N ASN A 169 -6.34 17.12 10.34
CA ASN A 169 -6.22 15.90 11.14
C ASN A 169 -7.58 15.27 11.47
N ASP A 170 -8.60 15.54 10.66
CA ASP A 170 -9.96 15.05 10.90
C ASP A 170 -10.02 13.51 10.74
N GLU A 171 -10.37 12.83 11.82
CA GLU A 171 -10.55 11.38 11.84
C GLU A 171 -11.82 10.93 11.10
N GLY A 172 -12.78 11.85 10.92
CA GLY A 172 -14.05 11.60 10.23
C GLY A 172 -13.97 11.70 8.70
N MET A 173 -12.83 12.16 8.13
CA MET A 173 -12.75 12.44 6.69
C MET A 173 -13.05 11.20 5.83
N TYR A 174 -12.53 10.02 6.17
CA TYR A 174 -12.84 8.79 5.42
C TYR A 174 -14.35 8.48 5.44
N GLN A 175 -14.97 8.57 6.61
CA GLN A 175 -16.41 8.33 6.76
C GLN A 175 -17.21 9.32 5.90
N LEU A 176 -16.89 10.59 5.96
CA LEU A 176 -17.53 11.63 5.16
C LEU A 176 -17.39 11.34 3.65
N LEU A 177 -16.18 11.01 3.18
CA LEU A 177 -15.94 10.66 1.77
C LEU A 177 -16.70 9.40 1.34
N SER A 178 -16.87 8.42 2.22
CA SER A 178 -17.65 7.22 1.93
C SER A 178 -19.16 7.47 1.86
N GLU A 179 -19.66 8.48 2.56
CA GLU A 179 -21.09 8.84 2.59
C GLU A 179 -21.48 9.75 1.42
N ILE A 180 -20.67 10.75 1.08
CA ILE A 180 -21.03 11.78 0.11
C ILE A 180 -20.14 11.82 -1.13
N GLY A 181 -19.02 11.11 -1.15
CA GLY A 181 -18.10 11.01 -2.28
C GLY A 181 -18.27 9.70 -3.04
N ASN A 182 -17.39 9.48 -4.03
CA ASN A 182 -17.38 8.27 -4.84
C ASN A 182 -15.95 7.73 -4.99
N GLN A 183 -15.63 6.66 -4.25
CA GLN A 183 -14.29 6.05 -4.26
C GLN A 183 -13.94 5.41 -5.61
N GLU A 184 -14.91 4.80 -6.31
CA GLU A 184 -14.67 4.21 -7.63
C GLU A 184 -14.31 5.28 -8.66
N GLN A 185 -14.99 6.44 -8.61
CA GLN A 185 -14.65 7.59 -9.42
C GLN A 185 -13.24 8.11 -9.08
N ALA A 186 -12.88 8.19 -7.80
CA ALA A 186 -11.55 8.61 -7.38
C ALA A 186 -10.45 7.69 -7.94
N ILE A 187 -10.64 6.38 -7.87
CA ILE A 187 -9.74 5.37 -8.44
C ILE A 187 -9.62 5.56 -9.96
N LYS A 188 -10.74 5.68 -10.67
CA LYS A 188 -10.76 5.88 -12.12
C LYS A 188 -10.05 7.17 -12.51
N SER A 189 -10.30 8.25 -11.78
CA SER A 189 -9.69 9.56 -12.00
C SER A 189 -8.18 9.53 -11.76
N ALA A 190 -7.73 8.92 -10.67
CA ALA A 190 -6.31 8.79 -10.35
C ALA A 190 -5.56 7.95 -11.41
N LYS A 191 -6.13 6.84 -11.88
CA LYS A 191 -5.59 6.05 -13.00
C LYS A 191 -5.48 6.87 -14.29
N ALA A 192 -6.49 7.67 -14.59
CA ALA A 192 -6.49 8.52 -15.77
C ALA A 192 -5.39 9.60 -15.69
N LEU A 193 -5.16 10.19 -14.51
CA LEU A 193 -4.08 11.15 -14.29
C LEU A 193 -2.71 10.48 -14.46
N GLU A 194 -2.47 9.36 -13.79
CA GLU A 194 -1.20 8.64 -13.89
C GLU A 194 -0.90 8.20 -15.33
N SER A 195 -1.91 7.77 -16.08
CA SER A 195 -1.75 7.30 -17.46
C SER A 195 -1.24 8.37 -18.45
N ARG A 196 -1.28 9.65 -18.08
CA ARG A 196 -0.78 10.78 -18.88
C ARG A 196 0.74 10.86 -18.92
N TYR A 197 1.40 10.29 -17.90
CA TYR A 197 2.84 10.33 -17.72
C TYR A 197 3.46 9.00 -18.11
N LYS A 198 4.57 9.05 -18.87
CA LYS A 198 5.20 7.85 -19.43
C LYS A 198 6.67 7.68 -19.00
N ASP A 199 7.21 8.70 -18.36
CA ASP A 199 8.58 8.75 -17.86
C ASP A 199 8.63 8.44 -16.35
N ALA A 200 9.85 8.42 -15.81
CA ALA A 200 10.11 8.21 -14.40
C ALA A 200 10.45 9.52 -13.65
N ASP A 201 10.14 10.68 -14.23
CA ASP A 201 10.28 11.96 -13.56
C ASP A 201 9.01 12.30 -12.76
N TYR A 202 8.73 11.46 -11.76
CA TYR A 202 7.51 11.52 -10.93
C TYR A 202 7.29 12.89 -10.29
N ALA A 203 8.36 13.64 -10.03
CA ALA A 203 8.30 14.98 -9.46
C ALA A 203 7.57 15.97 -10.38
N THR A 204 7.56 15.74 -11.69
CA THR A 204 6.85 16.56 -12.68
C THR A 204 5.43 16.10 -12.97
N HIS A 205 5.04 14.92 -12.48
CA HIS A 205 3.69 14.37 -12.67
C HIS A 205 2.67 15.12 -11.80
N LYS A 206 2.22 16.27 -12.23
CA LYS A 206 1.32 17.14 -11.46
C LYS A 206 0.14 17.62 -12.33
N PRO A 207 -1.13 17.32 -11.94
CA PRO A 207 -1.53 16.55 -10.78
C PRO A 207 -1.43 15.04 -11.01
N SER A 208 -1.02 14.28 -9.99
CA SER A 208 -1.07 12.83 -10.01
C SER A 208 -1.09 12.25 -8.60
N THR A 209 -1.72 11.10 -8.43
CA THR A 209 -1.69 10.34 -7.17
C THR A 209 -1.74 8.84 -7.46
N THR A 210 -0.91 8.08 -6.75
CA THR A 210 -0.88 6.62 -6.81
C THR A 210 -1.50 5.95 -5.57
N VAL A 211 -2.09 6.74 -4.67
CA VAL A 211 -2.80 6.30 -3.46
C VAL A 211 -3.87 5.26 -3.79
N TYR A 212 -4.52 5.37 -4.96
CA TYR A 212 -5.52 4.42 -5.41
C TYR A 212 -5.03 2.96 -5.43
N ARG A 213 -3.74 2.72 -5.66
CA ARG A 213 -3.16 1.37 -5.71
C ARG A 213 -3.24 0.68 -4.36
N LEU A 214 -2.89 1.40 -3.28
CA LEU A 214 -3.03 0.91 -1.91
C LEU A 214 -4.51 0.70 -1.56
N VAL A 215 -5.37 1.64 -1.94
CA VAL A 215 -6.82 1.55 -1.69
C VAL A 215 -7.43 0.33 -2.40
N GLU A 216 -7.06 0.04 -3.65
CA GLU A 216 -7.52 -1.16 -4.37
C GLU A 216 -7.04 -2.45 -3.71
N GLU A 217 -5.79 -2.53 -3.24
CA GLU A 217 -5.29 -3.70 -2.52
C GLU A 217 -6.01 -3.92 -1.19
N LEU A 218 -6.24 -2.85 -0.43
CA LEU A 218 -6.98 -2.93 0.85
C LEU A 218 -8.46 -3.24 0.65
N ASN A 219 -9.04 -2.88 -0.49
CA ASN A 219 -10.42 -3.23 -0.84
C ASN A 219 -10.55 -4.69 -1.29
N ASN A 220 -9.52 -5.26 -1.91
CA ASN A 220 -9.53 -6.59 -2.53
C ASN A 220 -8.29 -7.39 -2.13
N PRO A 221 -8.08 -7.68 -0.83
CA PRO A 221 -6.89 -8.37 -0.33
C PRO A 221 -6.76 -9.79 -0.90
N GLU A 222 -7.86 -10.42 -1.29
CA GLU A 222 -7.87 -11.75 -1.91
C GLU A 222 -7.07 -11.78 -3.22
N ASN A 223 -7.16 -10.73 -4.04
CA ASN A 223 -6.39 -10.62 -5.28
C ASN A 223 -4.88 -10.57 -5.02
N VAL A 224 -4.47 -9.92 -3.91
CA VAL A 224 -3.07 -9.87 -3.48
C VAL A 224 -2.59 -11.25 -3.01
N ILE A 225 -3.42 -11.95 -2.23
CA ILE A 225 -3.15 -13.32 -1.79
C ILE A 225 -2.96 -14.24 -3.00
N GLU A 226 -3.84 -14.17 -3.99
CA GLU A 226 -3.75 -14.99 -5.20
C GLU A 226 -2.46 -14.69 -5.98
N ARG A 227 -2.10 -13.42 -6.13
CA ARG A 227 -0.86 -12.97 -6.78
C ARG A 227 0.37 -13.55 -6.08
N ILE A 228 0.48 -13.40 -4.76
CA ILE A 228 1.61 -13.90 -3.98
C ILE A 228 1.70 -15.44 -4.07
N ASN A 229 0.58 -16.12 -3.90
CA ASN A 229 0.53 -17.59 -4.00
C ASN A 229 0.91 -18.11 -5.40
N SER A 230 0.66 -17.34 -6.46
CA SER A 230 1.02 -17.70 -7.83
C SER A 230 2.53 -17.59 -8.10
N LEU A 231 3.19 -16.62 -7.46
CA LEU A 231 4.65 -16.41 -7.57
C LEU A 231 5.48 -17.42 -6.76
N SER A 232 4.84 -18.12 -5.82
CA SER A 232 5.47 -19.11 -4.94
C SER A 232 5.42 -20.54 -5.50
N LYS A 233 4.91 -20.72 -6.72
CA LYS A 233 4.84 -22.00 -7.44
C LYS A 233 6.02 -22.18 -8.37
#